data_1548f4610c4ab6a551da1b4db6fb9bc6
#
_entry.id   1548f4610c4ab6a551da1b4db6fb9bc6
#
_cell.length_a   1.000
_cell.length_b   1.000
_cell.length_c   1.000
_cell.angle_alpha   90.00
_cell.angle_beta   90.00
_cell.angle_gamma   90.00
#
_symmetry.space_group_name_H-M   'P 1'
#
loop_
_entity.id
_entity.type
_entity.pdbx_description
1 polymer ?
#
loop_
_entity_poly.entity_id
_entity_poly.type
_entity_poly.pdbx_seq_one_letter_code
_entity_poly.pdbx_strand_id
1 'polypeptide(L)'
;MELKQITPKFTVSPQITVADMPALKAQGFRAIICNRPDGEGADQPGFEEIEAAAKAAGLEARYVPVTAGMVRDEDVAAFGAAMSALQRPVLAYCRTGTRSATLWSFHEAKKRPMSEILAATKAAGYDMNGVARRIANGGKTPTDTGDAHFEVVIVGAGAGGISVAASLKSRQPGLGIAIIDPADIHYYQPGWTMVGGGIFDAQSTAKTMGSLIPKGVHWIKSAVAAFEPGNNAVILDGCRVVKYDRLVVCPGLKLDWGRVEGLEETLGRNGVTSNYRYDLAPYTWKLVQEMKEGRALFTQPPMPIKCAGAPQKAMYLSGDAWFRRGVLKDIDIQFMNAGGVLFGVKDYVPALMKYIDKYDTTLNFFHNLVSVDGPAKKAVFEVKKPDTAPTTVEVEFDMMHVCPPQTAPDFIRVSPLADAAGWVDVDQATLRHKTYDNIWSLGDVMNAPNAKTAAAARKQAP
;
A
#
# COMPACT_ATOMS: atom_id res chain seq x y z
N MET A 1 -10.18 -32.30 -4.02
CA MET A 1 -10.66 -31.14 -3.21
C MET A 1 -9.72 -29.96 -3.41
N GLU A 2 -10.23 -28.78 -3.74
CA GLU A 2 -9.44 -27.54 -3.95
C GLU A 2 -9.53 -26.68 -2.69
N LEU A 3 -8.43 -26.54 -1.96
CA LEU A 3 -8.35 -25.73 -0.75
C LEU A 3 -7.75 -24.36 -1.05
N LYS A 4 -8.43 -23.30 -0.65
CA LYS A 4 -8.01 -21.91 -0.87
C LYS A 4 -7.85 -21.22 0.49
N GLN A 5 -6.62 -21.09 0.93
CA GLN A 5 -6.30 -20.49 2.22
C GLN A 5 -6.44 -18.97 2.17
N ILE A 6 -7.33 -18.40 2.98
CA ILE A 6 -7.48 -16.96 3.14
C ILE A 6 -6.57 -16.44 4.26
N THR A 7 -6.48 -17.19 5.36
CA THR A 7 -5.52 -16.92 6.45
C THR A 7 -4.98 -18.23 7.00
N PRO A 8 -3.89 -18.25 7.79
CA PRO A 8 -3.40 -19.48 8.41
C PRO A 8 -4.45 -20.21 9.28
N LYS A 9 -5.50 -19.52 9.70
CA LYS A 9 -6.55 -20.06 10.57
C LYS A 9 -7.89 -20.30 9.88
N PHE A 10 -8.00 -19.92 8.59
CA PHE A 10 -9.25 -20.01 7.84
C PHE A 10 -9.02 -20.31 6.37
N THR A 11 -9.63 -21.36 5.88
CA THR A 11 -9.56 -21.85 4.50
C THR A 11 -10.97 -21.99 3.94
N VAL A 12 -11.15 -21.80 2.66
CA VAL A 12 -12.41 -22.02 1.96
C VAL A 12 -12.23 -23.06 0.84
N SER A 13 -13.33 -23.75 0.52
CA SER A 13 -13.33 -24.71 -0.60
C SER A 13 -14.67 -24.70 -1.33
N PRO A 14 -14.70 -25.21 -2.57
CA PRO A 14 -15.93 -25.72 -3.18
C PRO A 14 -16.54 -26.86 -2.35
N GLN A 15 -17.67 -27.42 -2.82
CA GLN A 15 -18.35 -28.54 -2.20
C GLN A 15 -17.37 -29.68 -1.85
N ILE A 16 -17.46 -30.15 -0.62
CA ILE A 16 -16.72 -31.32 -0.10
C ILE A 16 -17.65 -32.52 0.03
N THR A 17 -17.09 -33.71 0.15
CA THR A 17 -17.80 -34.97 0.32
C THR A 17 -17.43 -35.66 1.64
N VAL A 18 -18.16 -36.67 2.03
CA VAL A 18 -17.84 -37.47 3.23
C VAL A 18 -16.45 -38.14 3.14
N ALA A 19 -16.00 -38.47 1.94
CA ALA A 19 -14.69 -39.09 1.69
C ALA A 19 -13.50 -38.13 1.96
N ASP A 20 -13.76 -36.82 1.99
CA ASP A 20 -12.71 -35.82 2.23
C ASP A 20 -12.32 -35.68 3.71
N MET A 21 -13.14 -36.17 4.65
CA MET A 21 -12.97 -35.94 6.09
C MET A 21 -11.63 -36.44 6.65
N PRO A 22 -11.14 -37.65 6.33
CA PRO A 22 -9.86 -38.12 6.82
C PRO A 22 -8.68 -37.26 6.31
N ALA A 23 -8.75 -36.83 5.06
CA ALA A 23 -7.71 -35.99 4.44
C ALA A 23 -7.68 -34.57 5.10
N LEU A 24 -8.85 -33.98 5.39
CA LEU A 24 -8.95 -32.71 6.11
C LEU A 24 -8.36 -32.81 7.52
N LYS A 25 -8.66 -33.88 8.24
CA LYS A 25 -8.08 -34.11 9.56
C LYS A 25 -6.55 -34.26 9.51
N ALA A 26 -6.06 -35.01 8.54
CA ALA A 26 -4.60 -35.20 8.34
C ALA A 26 -3.87 -33.90 8.00
N GLN A 27 -4.54 -32.95 7.31
CA GLN A 27 -4.02 -31.62 7.02
C GLN A 27 -4.12 -30.64 8.21
N GLY A 28 -4.57 -31.11 9.37
CA GLY A 28 -4.57 -30.35 10.62
C GLY A 28 -5.83 -29.52 10.86
N PHE A 29 -6.85 -29.58 10.00
CA PHE A 29 -8.12 -28.91 10.29
C PHE A 29 -8.73 -29.44 11.57
N ARG A 30 -9.47 -28.56 12.27
CA ARG A 30 -10.15 -28.87 13.53
C ARG A 30 -11.66 -28.82 13.38
N ALA A 31 -12.14 -28.01 12.45
CA ALA A 31 -13.56 -27.81 12.26
C ALA A 31 -13.90 -27.47 10.80
N ILE A 32 -15.18 -27.72 10.46
CA ILE A 32 -15.76 -27.34 9.17
C ILE A 32 -17.03 -26.50 9.37
N ILE A 33 -17.30 -25.60 8.43
CA ILE A 33 -18.56 -24.82 8.35
C ILE A 33 -19.18 -25.05 6.97
N CYS A 34 -20.42 -25.54 6.92
CA CYS A 34 -21.20 -25.63 5.71
C CYS A 34 -22.01 -24.36 5.50
N ASN A 35 -21.71 -23.63 4.40
CA ASN A 35 -22.49 -22.45 4.00
C ASN A 35 -23.42 -22.71 2.80
N ARG A 36 -23.53 -23.95 2.36
CA ARG A 36 -24.42 -24.34 1.28
C ARG A 36 -25.71 -24.93 1.84
N PRO A 37 -26.89 -24.40 1.49
CA PRO A 37 -28.17 -25.01 1.89
C PRO A 37 -28.30 -26.43 1.33
N ASP A 38 -28.88 -27.33 2.08
CA ASP A 38 -29.23 -28.68 1.59
C ASP A 38 -30.24 -28.60 0.46
N GLY A 39 -30.15 -29.54 -0.48
CA GLY A 39 -31.04 -29.60 -1.63
C GLY A 39 -30.81 -28.53 -2.71
N GLU A 40 -29.74 -27.79 -2.66
CA GLU A 40 -29.37 -26.81 -3.71
C GLU A 40 -28.88 -27.49 -5.01
N GLY A 41 -28.41 -28.71 -4.95
CA GLY A 41 -27.99 -29.53 -6.10
C GLY A 41 -28.31 -30.99 -5.87
N ALA A 42 -28.65 -31.73 -6.98
CA ALA A 42 -29.05 -33.12 -6.92
C ALA A 42 -27.93 -34.09 -6.47
N ASP A 43 -26.68 -33.70 -6.67
CA ASP A 43 -25.45 -34.46 -6.35
C ASP A 43 -24.78 -34.00 -5.02
N GLN A 44 -25.47 -33.16 -4.28
CA GLN A 44 -24.93 -32.60 -3.05
C GLN A 44 -25.16 -33.53 -1.85
N PRO A 45 -24.12 -33.92 -1.08
CA PRO A 45 -24.31 -34.60 0.19
C PRO A 45 -25.08 -33.68 1.17
N GLY A 46 -26.04 -34.26 1.89
CA GLY A 46 -26.73 -33.54 2.98
C GLY A 46 -25.76 -33.14 4.11
N PHE A 47 -26.09 -32.07 4.81
CA PHE A 47 -25.21 -31.63 5.92
C PHE A 47 -25.11 -32.68 7.03
N GLU A 48 -26.19 -33.39 7.33
CA GLU A 48 -26.22 -34.44 8.34
C GLU A 48 -25.20 -35.58 8.02
N GLU A 49 -25.04 -35.96 6.75
CA GLU A 49 -24.06 -36.96 6.32
C GLU A 49 -22.62 -36.42 6.49
N ILE A 50 -22.40 -35.14 6.15
CA ILE A 50 -21.10 -34.46 6.32
C ILE A 50 -20.76 -34.33 7.81
N GLU A 51 -21.72 -33.97 8.66
CA GLU A 51 -21.52 -33.80 10.09
C GLU A 51 -21.16 -35.14 10.75
N ALA A 52 -21.87 -36.22 10.42
CA ALA A 52 -21.60 -37.56 10.93
C ALA A 52 -20.17 -38.02 10.55
N ALA A 53 -19.78 -37.84 9.29
CA ALA A 53 -18.44 -38.17 8.80
C ALA A 53 -17.35 -37.29 9.44
N ALA A 54 -17.59 -36.01 9.60
CA ALA A 54 -16.69 -35.08 10.30
C ALA A 54 -16.45 -35.51 11.74
N LYS A 55 -17.52 -35.82 12.48
CA LYS A 55 -17.45 -36.32 13.86
C LYS A 55 -16.69 -37.63 13.96
N ALA A 56 -16.91 -38.56 13.04
CA ALA A 56 -16.16 -39.82 12.97
C ALA A 56 -14.66 -39.61 12.74
N ALA A 57 -14.28 -38.57 11.97
CA ALA A 57 -12.91 -38.18 11.75
C ALA A 57 -12.31 -37.28 12.86
N GLY A 58 -13.08 -36.93 13.90
CA GLY A 58 -12.66 -36.06 15.00
C GLY A 58 -12.58 -34.59 14.58
N LEU A 59 -13.46 -34.12 13.68
CA LEU A 59 -13.67 -32.74 13.30
C LEU A 59 -15.00 -32.25 13.88
N GLU A 60 -15.04 -30.97 14.30
CA GLU A 60 -16.30 -30.30 14.60
C GLU A 60 -16.99 -29.84 13.30
N ALA A 61 -18.30 -29.85 13.25
CA ALA A 61 -19.07 -29.34 12.10
C ALA A 61 -20.13 -28.33 12.54
N ARG A 62 -20.39 -27.33 11.69
CA ARG A 62 -21.46 -26.34 11.91
C ARG A 62 -22.19 -26.07 10.60
N TYR A 63 -23.49 -25.97 10.68
CA TYR A 63 -24.37 -25.64 9.57
C TYR A 63 -24.79 -24.18 9.65
N VAL A 64 -24.31 -23.37 8.69
CA VAL A 64 -24.66 -21.94 8.56
C VAL A 64 -25.07 -21.72 7.10
N PRO A 65 -26.23 -22.22 6.69
CA PRO A 65 -26.66 -22.18 5.30
C PRO A 65 -27.02 -20.77 4.88
N VAL A 66 -26.55 -20.36 3.69
CA VAL A 66 -26.80 -19.04 3.11
C VAL A 66 -27.22 -19.19 1.66
N THR A 67 -28.36 -18.63 1.28
CA THR A 67 -28.82 -18.60 -0.10
C THR A 67 -27.90 -17.75 -0.97
N ALA A 68 -27.57 -18.24 -2.17
CA ALA A 68 -26.71 -17.53 -3.09
C ALA A 68 -27.25 -16.12 -3.40
N GLY A 69 -26.39 -15.10 -3.28
CA GLY A 69 -26.76 -13.70 -3.51
C GLY A 69 -27.56 -13.03 -2.39
N MET A 70 -27.94 -13.73 -1.32
CA MET A 70 -28.80 -13.22 -0.24
C MET A 70 -28.16 -13.39 1.15
N VAL A 71 -26.95 -12.85 1.35
CA VAL A 71 -26.30 -12.85 2.66
C VAL A 71 -26.95 -11.79 3.54
N ARG A 72 -27.68 -12.19 4.61
CA ARG A 72 -28.31 -11.27 5.56
C ARG A 72 -27.39 -10.97 6.74
N ASP A 73 -27.74 -9.99 7.57
CA ASP A 73 -26.95 -9.64 8.76
C ASP A 73 -26.97 -10.75 9.82
N GLU A 74 -28.10 -11.49 9.90
CA GLU A 74 -28.24 -12.68 10.78
C GLU A 74 -27.31 -13.81 10.33
N ASP A 75 -27.09 -14.00 9.02
CA ASP A 75 -26.20 -15.02 8.48
C ASP A 75 -24.73 -14.72 8.85
N VAL A 76 -24.35 -13.42 8.80
CA VAL A 76 -23.03 -12.95 9.25
C VAL A 76 -22.84 -13.15 10.76
N ALA A 77 -23.89 -12.89 11.54
CA ALA A 77 -23.87 -13.09 12.99
C ALA A 77 -23.74 -14.59 13.34
N ALA A 78 -24.52 -15.47 12.67
CA ALA A 78 -24.44 -16.91 12.85
C ALA A 78 -23.05 -17.48 12.45
N PHE A 79 -22.50 -17.01 11.33
CA PHE A 79 -21.14 -17.35 10.93
C PHE A 79 -20.10 -16.91 11.98
N GLY A 80 -20.24 -15.69 12.49
CA GLY A 80 -19.36 -15.15 13.53
C GLY A 80 -19.43 -15.96 14.84
N ALA A 81 -20.61 -16.39 15.24
CA ALA A 81 -20.81 -17.26 16.40
C ALA A 81 -20.14 -18.63 16.19
N ALA A 82 -20.32 -19.25 15.00
CA ALA A 82 -19.64 -20.50 14.64
C ALA A 82 -18.11 -20.34 14.68
N MET A 83 -17.58 -19.29 14.05
CA MET A 83 -16.15 -18.98 14.05
C MET A 83 -15.55 -18.76 15.44
N SER A 84 -16.35 -18.25 16.37
CA SER A 84 -15.91 -18.02 17.76
C SER A 84 -15.93 -19.28 18.62
N ALA A 85 -16.83 -20.21 18.32
CA ALA A 85 -17.00 -21.45 19.09
C ALA A 85 -16.06 -22.57 18.63
N LEU A 86 -15.64 -22.57 17.35
CA LEU A 86 -14.87 -23.66 16.75
C LEU A 86 -13.37 -23.54 16.98
N GLN A 87 -12.72 -24.70 17.16
CA GLN A 87 -11.26 -24.79 17.17
C GLN A 87 -10.69 -24.55 15.76
N ARG A 88 -9.52 -23.93 15.70
CA ARG A 88 -8.85 -23.54 14.43
C ARG A 88 -7.71 -24.50 14.10
N PRO A 89 -7.33 -24.68 12.83
CA PRO A 89 -7.88 -24.06 11.62
C PRO A 89 -9.28 -24.56 11.23
N VAL A 90 -10.08 -23.67 10.64
CA VAL A 90 -11.44 -23.94 10.16
C VAL A 90 -11.46 -23.99 8.63
N LEU A 91 -12.13 -24.97 8.06
CA LEU A 91 -12.53 -25.01 6.65
C LEU A 91 -13.99 -24.59 6.53
N ALA A 92 -14.30 -23.58 5.72
CA ALA A 92 -15.66 -23.28 5.32
C ALA A 92 -15.91 -23.62 3.85
N TYR A 93 -17.05 -24.20 3.53
CA TYR A 93 -17.34 -24.57 2.16
C TYR A 93 -18.76 -24.19 1.72
N CYS A 94 -18.91 -23.97 0.43
CA CYS A 94 -20.20 -23.85 -0.25
C CYS A 94 -20.08 -24.44 -1.66
N ARG A 95 -20.94 -24.06 -2.61
CA ARG A 95 -20.85 -24.58 -3.98
C ARG A 95 -19.50 -24.30 -4.65
N THR A 96 -18.95 -23.07 -4.49
CA THR A 96 -17.70 -22.60 -5.16
C THR A 96 -16.69 -22.02 -4.17
N GLY A 97 -17.02 -21.93 -2.89
CA GLY A 97 -16.24 -21.21 -1.87
C GLY A 97 -16.58 -19.71 -1.73
N THR A 98 -17.21 -19.10 -2.72
CA THR A 98 -17.47 -17.64 -2.74
C THR A 98 -18.33 -17.18 -1.57
N ARG A 99 -19.43 -17.86 -1.22
CA ARG A 99 -20.29 -17.50 -0.06
C ARG A 99 -19.51 -17.54 1.25
N SER A 100 -18.68 -18.57 1.44
CA SER A 100 -17.82 -18.70 2.62
C SER A 100 -16.79 -17.59 2.70
N ALA A 101 -16.17 -17.20 1.58
CA ALA A 101 -15.27 -16.06 1.51
C ALA A 101 -15.98 -14.72 1.79
N THR A 102 -17.21 -14.56 1.30
CA THR A 102 -18.05 -13.37 1.56
C THR A 102 -18.42 -13.26 3.05
N LEU A 103 -18.88 -14.34 3.66
CA LEU A 103 -19.22 -14.37 5.09
C LEU A 103 -18.00 -14.04 5.97
N TRP A 104 -16.83 -14.62 5.63
CA TRP A 104 -15.58 -14.31 6.31
C TRP A 104 -15.23 -12.83 6.15
N SER A 105 -15.35 -12.27 4.95
CA SER A 105 -15.07 -10.86 4.68
C SER A 105 -15.94 -9.93 5.53
N PHE A 106 -17.23 -10.22 5.65
CA PHE A 106 -18.14 -9.42 6.46
C PHE A 106 -17.89 -9.61 7.98
N HIS A 107 -17.56 -10.81 8.42
CA HIS A 107 -17.22 -11.10 9.82
C HIS A 107 -15.93 -10.38 10.26
N GLU A 108 -14.92 -10.32 9.39
CA GLU A 108 -13.64 -9.66 9.68
C GLU A 108 -13.68 -8.14 9.47
N ALA A 109 -14.72 -7.59 8.83
CA ALA A 109 -14.82 -6.18 8.46
C ALA A 109 -14.71 -5.18 9.62
N LYS A 110 -15.00 -5.63 10.87
CA LYS A 110 -14.81 -4.81 12.08
C LYS A 110 -13.44 -4.97 12.75
N LYS A 111 -12.66 -5.96 12.32
CA LYS A 111 -11.42 -6.36 12.98
C LYS A 111 -10.20 -6.06 12.15
N ARG A 112 -10.38 -5.91 10.82
CA ARG A 112 -9.29 -5.72 9.85
C ARG A 112 -9.61 -4.55 8.92
N PRO A 113 -8.58 -3.83 8.47
CA PRO A 113 -8.72 -2.88 7.35
C PRO A 113 -9.29 -3.60 6.13
N MET A 114 -10.15 -2.92 5.37
CA MET A 114 -10.74 -3.50 4.16
C MET A 114 -9.69 -3.91 3.13
N SER A 115 -8.60 -3.17 2.99
CA SER A 115 -7.51 -3.51 2.09
C SER A 115 -6.87 -4.88 2.41
N GLU A 116 -6.75 -5.23 3.69
CA GLU A 116 -6.26 -6.57 4.11
C GLU A 116 -7.26 -7.67 3.75
N ILE A 117 -8.57 -7.43 3.96
CA ILE A 117 -9.63 -8.38 3.61
C ILE A 117 -9.64 -8.64 2.11
N LEU A 118 -9.63 -7.57 1.30
CA LEU A 118 -9.61 -7.67 -0.16
C LEU A 118 -8.33 -8.33 -0.68
N ALA A 119 -7.17 -8.02 -0.08
CA ALA A 119 -5.91 -8.64 -0.45
C ALA A 119 -5.89 -10.14 -0.14
N ALA A 120 -6.33 -10.54 1.06
CA ALA A 120 -6.37 -11.94 1.47
C ALA A 120 -7.32 -12.78 0.61
N THR A 121 -8.52 -12.26 0.32
CA THR A 121 -9.50 -12.96 -0.55
C THR A 121 -9.03 -13.03 -1.99
N LYS A 122 -8.44 -11.96 -2.53
CA LYS A 122 -7.87 -11.93 -3.89
C LYS A 122 -6.72 -12.93 -4.04
N ALA A 123 -5.83 -13.03 -3.05
CA ALA A 123 -4.75 -14.02 -3.03
C ALA A 123 -5.29 -15.47 -3.03
N ALA A 124 -6.45 -15.70 -2.39
CA ALA A 124 -7.17 -16.98 -2.42
C ALA A 124 -8.03 -17.19 -3.69
N GLY A 125 -8.01 -16.24 -4.63
CA GLY A 125 -8.75 -16.32 -5.90
C GLY A 125 -10.21 -15.87 -5.84
N TYR A 126 -10.59 -15.08 -4.82
CA TYR A 126 -11.94 -14.51 -4.68
C TYR A 126 -11.92 -13.00 -4.78
N ASP A 127 -12.64 -12.43 -5.74
CA ASP A 127 -12.83 -10.99 -5.86
C ASP A 127 -14.02 -10.52 -5.00
N MET A 128 -13.74 -9.75 -3.95
CA MET A 128 -14.74 -9.19 -3.03
C MET A 128 -15.03 -7.70 -3.31
N ASN A 129 -14.55 -7.13 -4.41
CA ASN A 129 -14.84 -5.73 -4.74
C ASN A 129 -16.35 -5.47 -4.90
N GLY A 130 -17.13 -6.42 -5.43
CA GLY A 130 -18.58 -6.29 -5.55
C GLY A 130 -19.35 -6.20 -4.23
N VAL A 131 -18.71 -6.47 -3.09
CA VAL A 131 -19.30 -6.35 -1.74
C VAL A 131 -18.55 -5.34 -0.85
N ALA A 132 -17.66 -4.55 -1.45
CA ALA A 132 -16.80 -3.60 -0.74
C ALA A 132 -17.58 -2.60 0.11
N ARG A 133 -18.73 -2.08 -0.38
CA ARG A 133 -19.61 -1.17 0.39
C ARG A 133 -20.06 -1.78 1.71
N ARG A 134 -20.40 -3.07 1.71
CA ARG A 134 -20.81 -3.77 2.93
C ARG A 134 -19.63 -4.06 3.85
N ILE A 135 -18.46 -4.38 3.30
CA ILE A 135 -17.22 -4.51 4.09
C ILE A 135 -16.91 -3.16 4.77
N ALA A 136 -16.97 -2.04 4.03
CA ALA A 136 -16.78 -0.69 4.58
C ALA A 136 -17.80 -0.33 5.69
N ASN A 137 -19.00 -0.93 5.65
CA ASN A 137 -20.03 -0.79 6.70
C ASN A 137 -19.87 -1.80 7.85
N GLY A 138 -18.67 -2.33 8.07
CA GLY A 138 -18.40 -3.30 9.13
C GLY A 138 -19.17 -4.62 8.98
N GLY A 139 -19.43 -5.05 7.75
CA GLY A 139 -20.12 -6.27 7.39
C GLY A 139 -21.65 -6.22 7.46
N LYS A 140 -22.23 -5.10 7.93
CA LYS A 140 -23.68 -4.89 7.99
C LYS A 140 -24.22 -4.42 6.63
N THR A 141 -25.46 -4.77 6.33
CA THR A 141 -26.18 -4.24 5.16
C THR A 141 -26.22 -2.72 5.23
N PRO A 142 -25.71 -2.00 4.20
CA PRO A 142 -25.74 -0.55 4.18
C PRO A 142 -27.18 -0.05 4.11
N THR A 143 -27.52 0.92 4.96
CA THR A 143 -28.74 1.72 4.80
C THR A 143 -28.48 2.78 3.75
N ASP A 144 -29.49 3.13 2.94
CA ASP A 144 -29.33 4.18 1.94
C ASP A 144 -29.16 5.54 2.63
N THR A 145 -28.00 6.19 2.38
CA THR A 145 -27.62 7.46 3.03
C THR A 145 -27.68 8.65 2.10
N GLY A 146 -28.23 8.48 0.89
CA GLY A 146 -28.20 9.50 -0.19
C GLY A 146 -26.79 9.68 -0.74
N ASP A 147 -26.55 9.22 -1.96
CA ASP A 147 -25.24 9.34 -2.61
C ASP A 147 -25.00 10.78 -3.05
N ALA A 148 -23.87 11.38 -2.66
CA ALA A 148 -23.45 12.66 -3.22
C ALA A 148 -22.94 12.45 -4.67
N HIS A 149 -23.28 13.39 -5.59
CA HIS A 149 -22.84 13.35 -6.97
C HIS A 149 -22.06 14.62 -7.34
N PHE A 150 -20.95 14.46 -8.07
CA PHE A 150 -20.15 15.53 -8.62
C PHE A 150 -19.77 15.22 -10.07
N GLU A 151 -19.64 16.25 -10.90
CA GLU A 151 -19.17 16.10 -12.29
C GLU A 151 -17.74 15.54 -12.33
N VAL A 152 -16.88 15.99 -11.41
CA VAL A 152 -15.52 15.48 -11.26
C VAL A 152 -15.23 15.14 -9.79
N VAL A 153 -14.78 13.92 -9.56
CA VAL A 153 -14.24 13.50 -8.26
C VAL A 153 -12.73 13.29 -8.39
N ILE A 154 -11.97 13.87 -7.46
CA ILE A 154 -10.52 13.75 -7.39
C ILE A 154 -10.16 13.02 -6.09
N VAL A 155 -9.45 11.89 -6.18
CA VAL A 155 -8.96 11.13 -5.03
C VAL A 155 -7.51 11.49 -4.75
N GLY A 156 -7.27 12.11 -3.59
CA GLY A 156 -5.98 12.63 -3.15
C GLY A 156 -5.83 14.13 -3.35
N ALA A 157 -5.62 14.89 -2.27
CA ALA A 157 -5.34 16.33 -2.26
C ALA A 157 -3.84 16.63 -2.12
N GLY A 158 -2.99 15.75 -2.66
CA GLY A 158 -1.57 16.01 -2.85
C GLY A 158 -1.31 17.01 -3.99
N ALA A 159 -0.04 17.18 -4.38
CA ALA A 159 0.37 18.08 -5.45
C ALA A 159 -0.41 17.84 -6.76
N GLY A 160 -0.67 16.57 -7.11
CA GLY A 160 -1.43 16.20 -8.31
C GLY A 160 -2.87 16.68 -8.24
N GLY A 161 -3.61 16.28 -7.19
CA GLY A 161 -5.04 16.58 -7.09
C GLY A 161 -5.36 18.05 -6.96
N ILE A 162 -4.60 18.80 -6.16
CA ILE A 162 -4.75 20.27 -6.07
C ILE A 162 -4.46 20.94 -7.42
N SER A 163 -3.42 20.49 -8.15
CA SER A 163 -3.10 21.03 -9.46
C SER A 163 -4.19 20.76 -10.48
N VAL A 164 -4.77 19.55 -10.51
CA VAL A 164 -5.92 19.21 -11.37
C VAL A 164 -7.13 20.07 -11.01
N ALA A 165 -7.48 20.16 -9.73
CA ALA A 165 -8.62 20.95 -9.29
C ALA A 165 -8.47 22.43 -9.67
N ALA A 166 -7.28 23.01 -9.48
CA ALA A 166 -6.98 24.39 -9.85
C ALA A 166 -7.04 24.60 -11.38
N SER A 167 -6.46 23.66 -12.15
CA SER A 167 -6.48 23.71 -13.62
C SER A 167 -7.90 23.64 -14.17
N LEU A 168 -8.74 22.71 -13.69
CA LEU A 168 -10.13 22.58 -14.08
C LEU A 168 -10.96 23.82 -13.71
N LYS A 169 -10.81 24.33 -12.49
CA LYS A 169 -11.53 25.53 -12.05
C LYS A 169 -11.14 26.79 -12.83
N SER A 170 -9.89 26.91 -13.26
CA SER A 170 -9.45 28.05 -14.09
C SER A 170 -10.05 28.02 -15.50
N ARG A 171 -10.32 26.84 -16.05
CA ARG A 171 -10.90 26.64 -17.39
C ARG A 171 -12.43 26.64 -17.38
N GLN A 172 -13.01 26.06 -16.34
CA GLN A 172 -14.47 25.94 -16.18
C GLN A 172 -14.87 26.24 -14.73
N PRO A 173 -15.03 27.53 -14.36
CA PRO A 173 -15.32 27.95 -12.99
C PRO A 173 -16.57 27.31 -12.36
N GLY A 174 -17.60 27.02 -13.19
CA GLY A 174 -18.86 26.40 -12.78
C GLY A 174 -18.80 24.89 -12.52
N LEU A 175 -17.74 24.21 -12.91
CA LEU A 175 -17.65 22.74 -12.81
C LEU A 175 -17.78 22.26 -11.36
N GLY A 176 -18.67 21.29 -11.13
CA GLY A 176 -18.89 20.63 -9.82
C GLY A 176 -17.76 19.65 -9.49
N ILE A 177 -16.79 20.09 -8.67
CA ILE A 177 -15.61 19.28 -8.29
C ILE A 177 -15.63 18.94 -6.82
N ALA A 178 -15.47 17.64 -6.49
CA ALA A 178 -15.08 17.19 -5.16
C ALA A 178 -13.65 16.68 -5.15
N ILE A 179 -12.92 16.98 -4.07
CA ILE A 179 -11.61 16.40 -3.77
C ILE A 179 -11.70 15.63 -2.45
N ILE A 180 -11.22 14.37 -2.44
CA ILE A 180 -11.32 13.46 -1.30
C ILE A 180 -9.92 13.24 -0.74
N ASP A 181 -9.71 13.63 0.53
CA ASP A 181 -8.45 13.39 1.24
C ASP A 181 -8.69 13.50 2.76
N PRO A 182 -8.23 12.56 3.59
CA PRO A 182 -8.41 12.58 5.03
C PRO A 182 -7.47 13.54 5.77
N ALA A 183 -6.38 14.00 5.13
CA ALA A 183 -5.30 14.71 5.80
C ALA A 183 -5.66 16.18 6.09
N ASP A 184 -5.35 16.65 7.31
CA ASP A 184 -5.47 18.06 7.70
C ASP A 184 -4.32 18.92 7.18
N ILE A 185 -3.17 18.32 6.98
CA ILE A 185 -1.92 19.01 6.62
C ILE A 185 -1.43 18.51 5.27
N HIS A 186 -1.15 19.46 4.41
CA HIS A 186 -0.43 19.22 3.16
C HIS A 186 1.05 19.47 3.37
N TYR A 187 1.88 18.53 2.94
CA TYR A 187 3.33 18.65 3.03
C TYR A 187 3.95 18.85 1.65
N TYR A 188 4.80 19.88 1.52
CA TYR A 188 5.68 20.04 0.38
C TYR A 188 6.87 19.08 0.52
N GLN A 189 6.64 17.82 0.21
CA GLN A 189 7.59 16.71 0.41
C GLN A 189 8.98 16.94 -0.24
N PRO A 190 9.11 17.55 -1.44
CA PRO A 190 10.43 17.86 -2.01
C PRO A 190 11.29 18.75 -1.13
N GLY A 191 10.70 19.57 -0.26
CA GLY A 191 11.38 20.40 0.72
C GLY A 191 12.06 19.62 1.85
N TRP A 192 11.64 18.41 2.14
CA TRP A 192 12.21 17.62 3.24
C TRP A 192 13.69 17.28 3.03
N THR A 193 14.11 17.08 1.78
CA THR A 193 15.54 16.93 1.48
C THR A 193 16.34 18.17 1.89
N MET A 194 15.76 19.37 1.70
CA MET A 194 16.39 20.62 2.09
C MET A 194 16.36 20.83 3.62
N VAL A 195 15.33 20.29 4.30
CA VAL A 195 15.28 20.24 5.77
C VAL A 195 16.41 19.34 6.31
N GLY A 196 16.54 18.12 5.76
CA GLY A 196 17.63 17.20 6.13
C GLY A 196 19.03 17.70 5.79
N GLY A 197 19.14 18.68 4.90
CA GLY A 197 20.39 19.41 4.59
C GLY A 197 20.57 20.72 5.35
N GLY A 198 19.66 21.04 6.29
CA GLY A 198 19.75 22.25 7.13
C GLY A 198 19.45 23.58 6.40
N ILE A 199 18.80 23.53 5.23
CA ILE A 199 18.54 24.70 4.38
C ILE A 199 17.13 25.27 4.63
N PHE A 200 16.14 24.37 4.85
CA PHE A 200 14.76 24.76 5.13
C PHE A 200 14.38 24.43 6.57
N ASP A 201 13.53 25.26 7.14
CA ASP A 201 12.78 24.91 8.35
C ASP A 201 11.68 23.90 7.97
N ALA A 202 11.50 22.86 8.78
CA ALA A 202 10.49 21.84 8.57
C ALA A 202 9.07 22.44 8.49
N GLN A 203 8.74 23.38 9.38
CA GLN A 203 7.41 24.01 9.44
C GLN A 203 7.07 24.75 8.14
N SER A 204 8.09 25.32 7.44
CA SER A 204 7.88 25.99 6.15
C SER A 204 7.35 25.08 5.05
N THR A 205 7.52 23.75 5.22
CA THR A 205 7.08 22.72 4.28
C THR A 205 5.66 22.19 4.56
N ALA A 206 5.02 22.63 5.65
CA ALA A 206 3.70 22.19 6.06
C ALA A 206 2.69 23.34 5.95
N LYS A 207 1.50 23.03 5.41
CA LYS A 207 0.37 23.97 5.34
C LYS A 207 -0.94 23.24 5.62
N THR A 208 -1.94 23.95 6.16
CA THR A 208 -3.27 23.35 6.34
C THR A 208 -3.87 22.99 4.97
N MET A 209 -4.42 21.79 4.85
CA MET A 209 -5.01 21.30 3.60
C MET A 209 -6.08 22.27 3.09
N GLY A 210 -6.98 22.73 3.97
CA GLY A 210 -8.06 23.65 3.61
C GLY A 210 -7.58 24.98 3.00
N SER A 211 -6.36 25.44 3.33
CA SER A 211 -5.81 26.66 2.74
C SER A 211 -5.32 26.51 1.30
N LEU A 212 -5.18 25.26 0.84
CA LEU A 212 -4.68 24.92 -0.50
C LEU A 212 -5.77 24.40 -1.44
N ILE A 213 -6.92 23.99 -0.91
CA ILE A 213 -8.06 23.59 -1.74
C ILE A 213 -8.56 24.81 -2.54
N PRO A 214 -8.64 24.71 -3.88
CA PRO A 214 -9.07 25.84 -4.69
C PRO A 214 -10.50 26.27 -4.36
N LYS A 215 -10.76 27.57 -4.42
CA LYS A 215 -12.12 28.13 -4.17
C LYS A 215 -13.17 27.46 -5.08
N GLY A 216 -14.28 27.05 -4.48
CA GLY A 216 -15.39 26.39 -5.19
C GLY A 216 -15.16 24.89 -5.46
N VAL A 217 -14.13 24.30 -4.89
CA VAL A 217 -13.94 22.83 -4.83
C VAL A 217 -14.44 22.32 -3.49
N HIS A 218 -15.25 21.27 -3.51
CA HIS A 218 -15.78 20.64 -2.30
C HIS A 218 -14.75 19.66 -1.73
N TRP A 219 -14.20 19.95 -0.55
CA TRP A 219 -13.31 19.03 0.12
C TRP A 219 -14.09 18.04 0.98
N ILE A 220 -14.00 16.75 0.63
CA ILE A 220 -14.53 15.63 1.42
C ILE A 220 -13.39 15.08 2.29
N LYS A 221 -13.40 15.44 3.56
CA LYS A 221 -12.40 14.98 4.53
C LYS A 221 -12.70 13.56 4.98
N SER A 222 -12.31 12.60 4.15
CA SER A 222 -12.50 11.16 4.38
C SER A 222 -11.47 10.37 3.60
N ALA A 223 -11.15 9.17 4.07
CA ALA A 223 -10.37 8.21 3.30
C ALA A 223 -11.26 7.49 2.28
N VAL A 224 -10.65 7.12 1.14
CA VAL A 224 -11.27 6.22 0.17
C VAL A 224 -11.02 4.79 0.60
N ALA A 225 -12.09 4.01 0.68
CA ALA A 225 -12.04 2.60 1.05
C ALA A 225 -12.00 1.68 -0.18
N ALA A 226 -12.78 2.00 -1.23
CA ALA A 226 -12.84 1.21 -2.47
C ALA A 226 -13.37 2.01 -3.66
N PHE A 227 -13.32 1.37 -4.83
CA PHE A 227 -13.87 1.88 -6.09
C PHE A 227 -14.89 0.89 -6.67
N GLU A 228 -15.99 1.42 -7.17
CA GLU A 228 -16.98 0.69 -7.98
C GLU A 228 -17.10 1.36 -9.36
N PRO A 229 -16.12 1.17 -10.26
CA PRO A 229 -16.08 1.92 -11.52
C PRO A 229 -17.26 1.60 -12.45
N GLY A 230 -17.81 0.38 -12.39
CA GLY A 230 -19.02 0.03 -13.13
C GLY A 230 -20.28 0.80 -12.71
N ASN A 231 -20.27 1.39 -11.50
CA ASN A 231 -21.34 2.21 -10.94
C ASN A 231 -20.97 3.69 -10.86
N ASN A 232 -19.82 4.10 -11.42
CA ASN A 232 -19.25 5.43 -11.31
C ASN A 232 -19.20 5.93 -9.85
N ALA A 233 -18.69 5.11 -8.95
CA ALA A 233 -18.74 5.35 -7.52
C ALA A 233 -17.40 5.17 -6.83
N VAL A 234 -17.15 6.05 -5.86
CA VAL A 234 -16.08 5.92 -4.85
C VAL A 234 -16.74 5.63 -3.50
N ILE A 235 -16.27 4.60 -2.82
CA ILE A 235 -16.74 4.23 -1.49
C ILE A 235 -15.76 4.82 -0.47
N LEU A 236 -16.27 5.59 0.46
CA LEU A 236 -15.51 6.19 1.56
C LEU A 236 -15.52 5.28 2.79
N ASP A 237 -14.61 5.54 3.71
CA ASP A 237 -14.69 4.96 5.05
C ASP A 237 -16.04 5.28 5.68
N GLY A 238 -16.65 4.28 6.35
CA GLY A 238 -18.01 4.39 6.88
C GLY A 238 -19.13 4.23 5.83
N CYS A 239 -18.82 3.63 4.69
CA CYS A 239 -19.71 3.21 3.59
C CYS A 239 -20.42 4.33 2.80
N ARG A 240 -20.13 5.61 3.03
CA ARG A 240 -20.66 6.70 2.20
C ARG A 240 -20.19 6.53 0.76
N VAL A 241 -21.08 6.84 -0.18
CA VAL A 241 -20.82 6.74 -1.61
C VAL A 241 -20.75 8.12 -2.22
N VAL A 242 -19.77 8.34 -3.09
CA VAL A 242 -19.65 9.54 -3.91
C VAL A 242 -19.68 9.12 -5.38
N LYS A 243 -20.72 9.57 -6.10
CA LYS A 243 -20.89 9.34 -7.54
C LYS A 243 -20.15 10.40 -8.35
N TYR A 244 -19.72 10.04 -9.55
CA TYR A 244 -19.00 10.93 -10.45
C TYR A 244 -19.38 10.71 -11.91
N ASP A 245 -19.21 11.76 -12.72
CA ASP A 245 -19.19 11.61 -14.18
C ASP A 245 -17.76 11.27 -14.63
N ARG A 246 -16.75 11.89 -13.99
CA ARG A 246 -15.33 11.67 -14.23
C ARG A 246 -14.57 11.52 -12.92
N LEU A 247 -13.61 10.61 -12.91
CA LEU A 247 -12.75 10.34 -11.75
C LEU A 247 -11.28 10.60 -12.07
N VAL A 248 -10.59 11.29 -11.17
CA VAL A 248 -9.12 11.44 -11.19
C VAL A 248 -8.52 10.80 -9.94
N VAL A 249 -7.61 9.84 -10.13
CA VAL A 249 -7.01 9.08 -9.05
C VAL A 249 -5.54 9.48 -8.90
N CYS A 250 -5.20 10.19 -7.82
CA CYS A 250 -3.84 10.71 -7.57
C CYS A 250 -3.44 10.75 -6.08
N PRO A 251 -3.67 9.68 -5.30
CA PRO A 251 -3.37 9.65 -3.86
C PRO A 251 -1.87 9.52 -3.54
N GLY A 252 -1.00 9.51 -4.55
CA GLY A 252 0.44 9.29 -4.36
C GLY A 252 0.79 7.82 -4.15
N LEU A 253 1.87 7.56 -3.39
CA LEU A 253 2.36 6.22 -3.11
C LEU A 253 2.52 5.98 -1.61
N LYS A 254 2.68 4.71 -1.24
CA LYS A 254 2.97 4.25 0.12
C LYS A 254 4.47 3.99 0.28
N LEU A 255 5.04 4.46 1.38
CA LEU A 255 6.37 4.08 1.84
C LEU A 255 6.25 2.79 2.63
N ASP A 256 6.92 1.74 2.19
CA ASP A 256 6.77 0.39 2.74
C ASP A 256 7.92 0.08 3.72
N TRP A 257 7.89 0.75 4.88
CA TRP A 257 8.91 0.66 5.92
C TRP A 257 9.07 -0.77 6.45
N GLY A 258 7.96 -1.47 6.69
CA GLY A 258 7.93 -2.82 7.22
C GLY A 258 8.49 -3.88 6.28
N ARG A 259 8.81 -3.53 5.03
CA ARG A 259 9.46 -4.45 4.10
C ARG A 259 10.96 -4.66 4.40
N VAL A 260 11.54 -3.80 5.20
CA VAL A 260 12.91 -3.93 5.71
C VAL A 260 12.80 -4.34 7.18
N GLU A 261 13.26 -5.54 7.51
CA GLU A 261 13.18 -6.09 8.86
C GLU A 261 13.90 -5.20 9.87
N GLY A 262 13.28 -4.92 11.03
CA GLY A 262 13.82 -4.11 12.10
C GLY A 262 13.89 -2.60 11.82
N LEU A 263 13.49 -2.13 10.62
CA LEU A 263 13.60 -0.71 10.27
C LEU A 263 12.60 0.17 11.03
N GLU A 264 11.33 -0.25 11.15
CA GLU A 264 10.29 0.57 11.80
C GLU A 264 10.63 0.81 13.28
N GLU A 265 11.22 -0.17 13.94
CA GLU A 265 11.58 -0.12 15.36
C GLU A 265 12.74 0.84 15.65
N THR A 266 13.54 1.18 14.64
CA THR A 266 14.74 2.02 14.83
C THR A 266 14.66 3.39 14.16
N LEU A 267 13.64 3.65 13.33
CA LEU A 267 13.48 4.96 12.68
C LEU A 267 13.38 6.10 13.70
N GLY A 268 14.20 7.15 13.51
CA GLY A 268 14.27 8.33 14.39
C GLY A 268 15.14 8.12 15.63
N ARG A 269 15.86 7.01 15.73
CA ARG A 269 16.80 6.69 16.82
C ARG A 269 17.95 5.84 16.30
N ASN A 270 18.97 5.59 17.15
CA ASN A 270 20.13 4.75 16.82
C ASN A 270 20.92 5.18 15.56
N GLY A 271 20.84 6.44 15.15
CA GLY A 271 21.48 6.92 13.92
C GLY A 271 20.68 6.64 12.63
N VAL A 272 19.48 6.05 12.70
CA VAL A 272 18.66 5.70 11.52
C VAL A 272 17.61 6.76 11.24
N THR A 273 17.65 7.35 10.05
CA THR A 273 16.82 8.49 9.64
C THR A 273 16.36 8.40 8.19
N SER A 274 15.51 9.34 7.77
CA SER A 274 15.03 9.46 6.39
C SER A 274 14.49 10.86 6.09
N ASN A 275 14.77 11.38 4.90
CA ASN A 275 14.11 12.56 4.36
C ASN A 275 12.79 12.25 3.63
N TYR A 276 12.31 11.01 3.70
CA TYR A 276 11.02 10.59 3.14
C TYR A 276 9.85 10.74 4.12
N ARG A 277 10.14 11.24 5.34
CA ARG A 277 9.14 11.49 6.38
C ARG A 277 9.40 12.84 7.07
N TYR A 278 8.34 13.62 7.28
CA TYR A 278 8.40 14.98 7.79
C TYR A 278 9.12 15.10 9.14
N ASP A 279 8.80 14.23 10.08
CA ASP A 279 9.34 14.21 11.43
C ASP A 279 10.78 13.71 11.51
N LEU A 280 11.26 12.98 10.49
CA LEU A 280 12.62 12.45 10.44
C LEU A 280 13.62 13.38 9.74
N ALA A 281 13.17 14.25 8.84
CA ALA A 281 14.07 15.15 8.13
C ALA A 281 14.87 16.09 9.07
N PRO A 282 14.29 16.66 10.15
CA PRO A 282 15.08 17.40 11.16
C PRO A 282 16.09 16.50 11.88
N TYR A 283 15.75 15.24 12.13
CA TYR A 283 16.68 14.28 12.75
C TYR A 283 17.85 13.95 11.82
N THR A 284 17.63 13.89 10.51
CA THR A 284 18.73 13.77 9.53
C THR A 284 19.73 14.91 9.71
N TRP A 285 19.26 16.14 9.74
CA TRP A 285 20.13 17.30 9.92
C TRP A 285 20.87 17.28 11.25
N LYS A 286 20.20 16.91 12.33
CA LYS A 286 20.83 16.74 13.65
C LYS A 286 21.99 15.74 13.59
N LEU A 287 21.78 14.55 12.99
CA LEU A 287 22.83 13.53 12.84
C LEU A 287 24.02 14.06 12.02
N VAL A 288 23.74 14.77 10.91
CA VAL A 288 24.78 15.38 10.07
C VAL A 288 25.61 16.39 10.88
N GLN A 289 24.97 17.20 11.74
CA GLN A 289 25.66 18.18 12.57
C GLN A 289 26.50 17.53 13.69
N GLU A 290 26.03 16.46 14.29
CA GLU A 290 26.69 15.78 15.41
C GLU A 290 27.84 14.88 14.97
N MET A 291 27.77 14.32 13.75
CA MET A 291 28.76 13.41 13.22
C MET A 291 30.09 14.10 12.95
N LYS A 292 31.18 13.54 13.47
CA LYS A 292 32.56 14.03 13.31
C LYS A 292 33.46 12.98 12.65
N GLU A 293 33.17 11.72 12.85
CA GLU A 293 33.89 10.55 12.35
C GLU A 293 32.95 9.36 12.21
N GLY A 294 33.38 8.28 11.54
CA GLY A 294 32.64 7.03 11.43
C GLY A 294 32.00 6.85 10.05
N ARG A 295 31.06 5.92 9.94
CA ARG A 295 30.47 5.52 8.67
C ARG A 295 29.04 6.02 8.50
N ALA A 296 28.79 6.70 7.38
CA ALA A 296 27.49 7.20 6.98
C ALA A 296 26.97 6.42 5.76
N LEU A 297 25.87 5.68 5.92
CA LEU A 297 25.20 4.94 4.86
C LEU A 297 24.03 5.74 4.29
N PHE A 298 23.91 5.78 2.97
CA PHE A 298 22.76 6.30 2.24
C PHE A 298 22.20 5.22 1.33
N THR A 299 20.92 4.88 1.44
CA THR A 299 20.35 3.73 0.74
C THR A 299 19.38 4.14 -0.36
N GLN A 300 19.35 3.37 -1.44
CA GLN A 300 18.36 3.46 -2.52
C GLN A 300 17.83 2.06 -2.86
N PRO A 301 16.52 1.79 -2.65
CA PRO A 301 15.93 0.49 -2.94
C PRO A 301 15.72 0.31 -4.46
N PRO A 302 15.23 -0.88 -4.90
CA PRO A 302 14.82 -1.08 -6.28
C PRO A 302 13.76 -0.06 -6.73
N MET A 303 13.79 0.28 -8.01
CA MET A 303 12.76 1.13 -8.63
C MET A 303 11.40 0.39 -8.68
N PRO A 304 10.26 1.11 -8.69
CA PRO A 304 10.15 2.57 -8.75
C PRO A 304 10.17 3.24 -7.36
N ILE A 305 10.76 4.46 -7.31
CA ILE A 305 10.69 5.33 -6.14
C ILE A 305 10.28 6.75 -6.53
N LYS A 306 9.67 7.49 -5.60
CA LYS A 306 9.45 8.92 -5.82
C LYS A 306 10.80 9.63 -5.77
N CYS A 307 11.07 10.46 -6.79
CA CYS A 307 12.29 11.25 -6.93
C CYS A 307 13.59 10.43 -6.80
N ALA A 308 13.95 9.68 -7.84
CA ALA A 308 15.19 8.88 -7.89
C ALA A 308 16.48 9.64 -7.51
N GLY A 309 16.47 10.97 -7.57
CA GLY A 309 17.59 11.80 -7.10
C GLY A 309 17.56 12.15 -5.61
N ALA A 310 16.47 11.87 -4.88
CA ALA A 310 16.36 12.30 -3.48
C ALA A 310 17.34 11.59 -2.52
N PRO A 311 17.59 10.26 -2.64
CA PRO A 311 18.60 9.60 -1.82
C PRO A 311 20.00 10.20 -2.02
N GLN A 312 20.37 10.47 -3.28
CA GLN A 312 21.65 11.09 -3.61
C GLN A 312 21.76 12.52 -3.09
N LYS A 313 20.67 13.31 -3.15
CA LYS A 313 20.66 14.67 -2.60
C LYS A 313 20.93 14.68 -1.10
N ALA A 314 20.36 13.75 -0.35
CA ALA A 314 20.64 13.59 1.07
C ALA A 314 22.15 13.37 1.31
N MET A 315 22.76 12.48 0.53
CA MET A 315 24.19 12.18 0.60
C MET A 315 25.06 13.41 0.23
N TYR A 316 24.78 14.08 -0.90
CA TYR A 316 25.55 15.26 -1.32
C TYR A 316 25.45 16.43 -0.34
N LEU A 317 24.26 16.70 0.19
CA LEU A 317 24.08 17.77 1.19
C LEU A 317 24.80 17.46 2.49
N SER A 318 24.78 16.21 2.93
CA SER A 318 25.54 15.76 4.10
C SER A 318 27.05 15.88 3.86
N GLY A 319 27.55 15.39 2.72
CA GLY A 319 28.96 15.48 2.32
C GLY A 319 29.44 16.92 2.22
N ASP A 320 28.62 17.83 1.66
CA ASP A 320 28.96 19.26 1.61
C ASP A 320 29.03 19.90 3.01
N ALA A 321 28.12 19.52 3.91
CA ALA A 321 28.16 20.00 5.28
C ALA A 321 29.41 19.52 6.03
N TRP A 322 29.80 18.26 5.88
CA TRP A 322 31.04 17.73 6.49
C TRP A 322 32.29 18.32 5.86
N PHE A 323 32.30 18.51 4.52
CA PHE A 323 33.38 19.18 3.83
C PHE A 323 33.61 20.61 4.35
N ARG A 324 32.57 21.42 4.45
CA ARG A 324 32.65 22.81 4.96
C ARG A 324 33.09 22.89 6.43
N ARG A 325 32.76 21.84 7.21
CA ARG A 325 33.15 21.74 8.63
C ARG A 325 34.57 21.19 8.82
N GLY A 326 35.23 20.73 7.75
CA GLY A 326 36.57 20.16 7.78
C GLY A 326 36.68 18.75 8.41
N VAL A 327 35.56 18.05 8.60
CA VAL A 327 35.51 16.71 9.20
C VAL A 327 35.33 15.59 8.18
N LEU A 328 35.15 15.90 6.90
CA LEU A 328 34.85 14.93 5.85
C LEU A 328 35.87 13.78 5.77
N LYS A 329 37.15 14.07 5.99
CA LYS A 329 38.24 13.08 5.92
C LYS A 329 38.15 11.95 6.94
N ASP A 330 37.37 12.16 8.01
CA ASP A 330 37.18 11.20 9.10
C ASP A 330 35.85 10.44 8.97
N ILE A 331 35.09 10.69 7.87
CA ILE A 331 33.75 10.12 7.61
C ILE A 331 33.78 9.26 6.34
N ASP A 332 33.52 7.97 6.50
CA ASP A 332 33.34 7.01 5.39
C ASP A 332 31.90 7.10 4.85
N ILE A 333 31.74 7.79 3.72
CA ILE A 333 30.43 7.95 3.07
C ILE A 333 30.21 6.79 2.08
N GLN A 334 29.13 6.03 2.28
CA GLN A 334 28.77 4.93 1.38
C GLN A 334 27.37 5.09 0.81
N PHE A 335 27.23 4.97 -0.50
CA PHE A 335 25.96 4.94 -1.20
C PHE A 335 25.61 3.52 -1.60
N MET A 336 24.61 2.94 -0.91
CA MET A 336 24.12 1.57 -1.08
C MET A 336 22.93 1.58 -2.03
N ASN A 337 23.14 1.25 -3.29
CA ASN A 337 22.15 1.33 -4.34
C ASN A 337 21.78 -0.07 -4.86
N ALA A 338 20.51 -0.44 -4.77
CA ALA A 338 20.00 -1.69 -5.31
C ALA A 338 20.08 -1.77 -6.85
N GLY A 339 20.14 -0.62 -7.52
CA GLY A 339 20.35 -0.53 -8.98
C GLY A 339 21.83 -0.64 -9.39
N GLY A 340 22.05 -0.82 -10.68
CA GLY A 340 23.40 -0.93 -11.26
C GLY A 340 24.00 0.37 -11.80
N VAL A 341 23.33 1.52 -11.63
CA VAL A 341 23.77 2.83 -12.15
C VAL A 341 23.50 3.92 -11.12
N LEU A 342 24.33 4.95 -11.12
CA LEU A 342 24.20 6.09 -10.21
C LEU A 342 22.89 6.85 -10.48
N PHE A 343 22.55 7.10 -11.73
CA PHE A 343 21.34 7.81 -12.12
C PHE A 343 20.84 7.35 -13.49
N GLY A 344 19.50 7.31 -13.68
CA GLY A 344 18.90 6.79 -14.91
C GLY A 344 19.10 7.68 -16.16
N VAL A 345 19.36 8.98 -15.98
CA VAL A 345 19.69 9.89 -17.10
C VAL A 345 21.19 9.99 -17.25
N LYS A 346 21.71 9.30 -18.25
CA LYS A 346 23.17 9.13 -18.45
C LYS A 346 23.94 10.45 -18.58
N ASP A 347 23.35 11.46 -19.20
CA ASP A 347 23.98 12.77 -19.44
C ASP A 347 24.33 13.51 -18.14
N TYR A 348 23.65 13.24 -17.04
CA TYR A 348 23.93 13.86 -15.73
C TYR A 348 25.01 13.12 -14.94
N VAL A 349 25.28 11.85 -15.26
CA VAL A 349 26.22 11.02 -14.49
C VAL A 349 27.63 11.63 -14.39
N PRO A 350 28.23 12.16 -15.47
CA PRO A 350 29.55 12.77 -15.36
C PRO A 350 29.64 13.97 -14.41
N ALA A 351 28.55 14.76 -14.33
CA ALA A 351 28.48 15.87 -13.38
C ALA A 351 28.29 15.38 -11.94
N LEU A 352 27.49 14.33 -11.73
CA LEU A 352 27.28 13.72 -10.43
C LEU A 352 28.55 13.05 -9.89
N MET A 353 29.32 12.38 -10.76
CA MET A 353 30.60 11.76 -10.40
C MET A 353 31.61 12.76 -9.82
N LYS A 354 31.64 14.02 -10.31
CA LYS A 354 32.48 15.06 -9.72
C LYS A 354 32.20 15.30 -8.23
N TYR A 355 30.95 15.11 -7.80
CA TYR A 355 30.59 15.26 -6.39
C TYR A 355 30.84 13.96 -5.60
N ILE A 356 30.74 12.80 -6.24
CA ILE A 356 31.20 11.53 -5.67
C ILE A 356 32.67 11.62 -5.31
N ASP A 357 33.49 12.05 -6.28
CA ASP A 357 34.94 12.24 -6.09
C ASP A 357 35.23 13.34 -5.04
N LYS A 358 34.51 14.48 -5.12
CA LYS A 358 34.69 15.61 -4.18
C LYS A 358 34.45 15.21 -2.72
N TYR A 359 33.48 14.36 -2.47
CA TYR A 359 33.09 13.95 -1.12
C TYR A 359 33.63 12.58 -0.73
N ASP A 360 34.55 12.02 -1.53
CA ASP A 360 35.19 10.71 -1.30
C ASP A 360 34.18 9.60 -0.99
N THR A 361 33.12 9.53 -1.81
CA THR A 361 31.99 8.63 -1.59
C THR A 361 32.19 7.28 -2.25
N THR A 362 32.05 6.19 -1.51
CA THR A 362 32.07 4.83 -2.05
C THR A 362 30.68 4.47 -2.64
N LEU A 363 30.65 4.08 -3.91
CA LEU A 363 29.45 3.61 -4.59
C LEU A 363 29.34 2.08 -4.53
N ASN A 364 28.29 1.57 -3.90
CA ASN A 364 27.98 0.15 -3.79
C ASN A 364 26.72 -0.16 -4.60
N PHE A 365 26.88 -0.61 -5.85
CA PHE A 365 25.77 -1.01 -6.71
C PHE A 365 25.29 -2.43 -6.41
N PHE A 366 24.02 -2.70 -6.74
CA PHE A 366 23.35 -3.99 -6.53
C PHE A 366 23.18 -4.38 -5.04
N HIS A 367 23.24 -3.40 -4.14
CA HIS A 367 23.06 -3.58 -2.71
C HIS A 367 21.66 -3.12 -2.27
N ASN A 368 20.78 -4.06 -1.95
CA ASN A 368 19.42 -3.81 -1.48
C ASN A 368 19.33 -4.02 0.03
N LEU A 369 18.92 -2.99 0.78
CA LEU A 369 18.73 -3.08 2.22
C LEU A 369 17.59 -4.07 2.55
N VAL A 370 17.84 -5.08 3.38
CA VAL A 370 16.86 -6.10 3.77
C VAL A 370 16.57 -6.14 5.26
N SER A 371 17.54 -5.78 6.11
CA SER A 371 17.30 -5.66 7.56
C SER A 371 18.20 -4.64 8.24
N VAL A 372 17.76 -4.15 9.41
CA VAL A 372 18.47 -3.17 10.24
C VAL A 372 18.36 -3.58 11.70
N ASP A 373 19.51 -3.74 12.36
CA ASP A 373 19.62 -3.79 13.82
C ASP A 373 20.12 -2.41 14.31
N GLY A 374 19.19 -1.55 14.70
CA GLY A 374 19.54 -0.20 15.14
C GLY A 374 20.37 -0.15 16.41
N PRO A 375 20.03 -0.88 17.48
CA PRO A 375 20.83 -0.99 18.68
C PRO A 375 22.28 -1.45 18.45
N ALA A 376 22.46 -2.46 17.57
CA ALA A 376 23.79 -2.94 17.20
C ALA A 376 24.46 -2.09 16.11
N LYS A 377 23.74 -1.11 15.51
CA LYS A 377 24.18 -0.28 14.38
C LYS A 377 24.66 -1.11 13.19
N LYS A 378 23.92 -2.13 12.84
CA LYS A 378 24.19 -3.06 11.73
C LYS A 378 23.07 -3.06 10.71
N ALA A 379 23.45 -3.12 9.45
CA ALA A 379 22.52 -3.21 8.32
C ALA A 379 22.91 -4.38 7.43
N VAL A 380 21.93 -5.17 6.98
CA VAL A 380 22.16 -6.30 6.06
C VAL A 380 21.64 -5.92 4.68
N PHE A 381 22.48 -6.13 3.69
CA PHE A 381 22.17 -5.90 2.28
C PHE A 381 22.19 -7.22 1.51
N GLU A 382 21.15 -7.46 0.73
CA GLU A 382 21.20 -8.46 -0.34
C GLU A 382 21.98 -7.88 -1.51
N VAL A 383 22.99 -8.60 -1.97
CA VAL A 383 23.81 -8.24 -3.14
C VAL A 383 23.45 -9.15 -4.30
N LYS A 384 22.78 -8.59 -5.32
CA LYS A 384 22.30 -9.33 -6.49
C LYS A 384 22.85 -8.71 -7.77
N LYS A 385 24.06 -9.11 -8.17
CA LYS A 385 24.62 -8.73 -9.48
C LYS A 385 23.98 -9.54 -10.62
N PRO A 386 23.96 -9.03 -11.86
CA PRO A 386 23.51 -9.79 -13.01
C PRO A 386 24.23 -11.16 -13.07
N ASP A 387 23.51 -12.17 -13.45
CA ASP A 387 24.00 -13.54 -13.66
C ASP A 387 24.72 -14.21 -12.47
N THR A 388 24.51 -13.70 -11.26
CA THR A 388 25.05 -14.28 -10.03
C THR A 388 23.94 -14.67 -9.03
N ALA A 389 24.21 -15.68 -8.22
CA ALA A 389 23.34 -15.98 -7.07
C ALA A 389 23.39 -14.81 -6.07
N PRO A 390 22.25 -14.45 -5.44
CA PRO A 390 22.24 -13.45 -4.38
C PRO A 390 23.13 -13.86 -3.21
N THR A 391 23.85 -12.89 -2.66
CA THR A 391 24.62 -13.02 -1.43
C THR A 391 24.19 -11.95 -0.43
N THR A 392 24.59 -12.06 0.81
CA THR A 392 24.31 -11.04 1.84
C THR A 392 25.61 -10.48 2.38
N VAL A 393 25.59 -9.18 2.70
CA VAL A 393 26.69 -8.49 3.38
C VAL A 393 26.13 -7.69 4.56
N GLU A 394 26.78 -7.82 5.71
CA GLU A 394 26.51 -7.00 6.90
C GLU A 394 27.47 -5.82 6.90
N VAL A 395 26.93 -4.61 7.17
CA VAL A 395 27.68 -3.36 7.22
C VAL A 395 27.34 -2.62 8.50
N GLU A 396 28.36 -2.25 9.28
CA GLU A 396 28.20 -1.38 10.44
C GLU A 396 28.07 0.09 10.02
N PHE A 397 27.31 0.89 10.80
CA PHE A 397 27.10 2.30 10.54
C PHE A 397 27.03 3.13 11.82
N ASP A 398 27.38 4.39 11.74
CA ASP A 398 27.13 5.40 12.77
C ASP A 398 25.89 6.21 12.45
N MET A 399 25.69 6.52 11.18
CA MET A 399 24.49 7.16 10.63
C MET A 399 24.01 6.39 9.40
N MET A 400 22.68 6.21 9.28
CA MET A 400 22.07 5.66 8.07
C MET A 400 20.84 6.47 7.66
N HIS A 401 20.88 7.01 6.43
CA HIS A 401 19.72 7.61 5.76
C HIS A 401 19.06 6.58 4.86
N VAL A 402 17.81 6.22 5.18
CA VAL A 402 17.08 5.18 4.44
C VAL A 402 16.09 5.80 3.46
N CYS A 403 16.21 5.44 2.18
CA CYS A 403 15.09 5.51 1.24
C CYS A 403 14.37 4.16 1.31
N PRO A 404 13.11 4.09 1.80
CA PRO A 404 12.41 2.81 1.93
C PRO A 404 11.93 2.29 0.58
N PRO A 405 11.63 1.00 0.44
CA PRO A 405 10.83 0.47 -0.66
C PRO A 405 9.48 1.20 -0.77
N GLN A 406 8.95 1.30 -1.99
CA GLN A 406 7.73 2.08 -2.25
C GLN A 406 6.75 1.27 -3.11
N THR A 407 5.47 1.46 -2.84
CA THR A 407 4.39 0.76 -3.52
C THR A 407 3.17 1.68 -3.69
N ALA A 408 2.22 1.31 -4.52
CA ALA A 408 0.94 1.99 -4.54
C ALA A 408 0.20 1.79 -3.19
N PRO A 409 -0.67 2.73 -2.78
CA PRO A 409 -1.51 2.57 -1.59
C PRO A 409 -2.31 1.27 -1.61
N ASP A 410 -2.51 0.64 -0.45
CA ASP A 410 -3.12 -0.69 -0.36
C ASP A 410 -4.52 -0.73 -0.97
N PHE A 411 -5.35 0.31 -0.77
CA PHE A 411 -6.69 0.40 -1.37
C PHE A 411 -6.68 0.51 -2.91
N ILE A 412 -5.57 0.99 -3.50
CA ILE A 412 -5.35 0.97 -4.96
C ILE A 412 -4.94 -0.43 -5.41
N ARG A 413 -3.98 -1.06 -4.72
CA ARG A 413 -3.42 -2.37 -5.11
C ARG A 413 -4.46 -3.47 -5.20
N VAL A 414 -5.48 -3.41 -4.36
CA VAL A 414 -6.57 -4.41 -4.32
C VAL A 414 -7.75 -4.03 -5.21
N SER A 415 -7.80 -2.81 -5.73
CA SER A 415 -8.91 -2.27 -6.50
C SER A 415 -8.96 -2.78 -7.95
N PRO A 416 -10.12 -2.65 -8.63
CA PRO A 416 -10.24 -2.94 -10.06
C PRO A 416 -9.47 -1.95 -10.96
N LEU A 417 -8.89 -0.89 -10.40
CA LEU A 417 -8.09 0.09 -11.14
C LEU A 417 -6.61 -0.31 -11.28
N ALA A 418 -6.17 -1.34 -10.54
CA ALA A 418 -4.76 -1.71 -10.47
C ALA A 418 -4.35 -2.68 -11.60
N ASP A 419 -3.14 -2.47 -12.11
CA ASP A 419 -2.44 -3.46 -12.91
C ASP A 419 -1.90 -4.63 -12.05
N ALA A 420 -1.22 -5.58 -12.68
CA ALA A 420 -0.63 -6.73 -11.98
C ALA A 420 0.42 -6.35 -10.91
N ALA A 421 1.08 -5.20 -11.06
CA ALA A 421 2.04 -4.67 -10.09
C ALA A 421 1.40 -3.82 -8.98
N GLY A 422 0.09 -3.58 -9.08
CA GLY A 422 -0.70 -2.84 -8.09
C GLY A 422 -0.78 -1.33 -8.31
N TRP A 423 -0.26 -0.79 -9.43
CA TRP A 423 -0.35 0.61 -9.81
C TRP A 423 -1.62 0.87 -10.64
N VAL A 424 -2.16 2.10 -10.64
CA VAL A 424 -3.28 2.43 -11.52
C VAL A 424 -2.87 2.25 -12.98
N ASP A 425 -3.64 1.44 -13.72
CA ASP A 425 -3.33 1.03 -15.09
C ASP A 425 -3.79 2.07 -16.11
N VAL A 426 -2.87 2.88 -16.63
CA VAL A 426 -3.16 3.97 -17.55
C VAL A 426 -2.50 3.80 -18.92
N ASP A 427 -3.11 4.36 -19.94
CA ASP A 427 -2.45 4.68 -21.19
C ASP A 427 -1.46 5.84 -20.96
N GLN A 428 -0.21 5.67 -21.39
CA GLN A 428 0.89 6.56 -21.05
C GLN A 428 0.81 7.94 -21.76
N ALA A 429 0.12 8.02 -22.88
CA ALA A 429 -0.02 9.25 -23.64
C ALA A 429 -1.17 10.13 -23.14
N THR A 430 -2.27 9.50 -22.69
CA THR A 430 -3.50 10.20 -22.30
C THR A 430 -3.74 10.21 -20.79
N LEU A 431 -3.01 9.39 -20.03
CA LEU A 431 -3.18 9.15 -18.60
C LEU A 431 -4.57 8.62 -18.23
N ARG A 432 -5.35 8.20 -19.23
CA ARG A 432 -6.68 7.60 -19.07
C ARG A 432 -6.51 6.13 -18.68
N HIS A 433 -7.38 5.64 -17.81
CA HIS A 433 -7.41 4.23 -17.44
C HIS A 433 -7.70 3.35 -18.66
N LYS A 434 -6.98 2.24 -18.82
CA LYS A 434 -7.12 1.40 -20.02
C LYS A 434 -8.47 0.72 -20.16
N THR A 435 -9.17 0.47 -19.05
CA THR A 435 -10.46 -0.21 -19.03
C THR A 435 -11.65 0.74 -18.90
N TYR A 436 -11.50 1.86 -18.16
CA TYR A 436 -12.59 2.76 -17.81
C TYR A 436 -12.37 4.13 -18.43
N ASP A 437 -13.21 4.48 -19.41
CA ASP A 437 -13.05 5.66 -20.25
C ASP A 437 -13.22 7.00 -19.53
N ASN A 438 -13.84 7.00 -18.36
CA ASN A 438 -14.10 8.20 -17.56
C ASN A 438 -13.22 8.30 -16.32
N ILE A 439 -12.12 7.52 -16.27
CA ILE A 439 -11.16 7.52 -15.17
C ILE A 439 -9.77 7.89 -15.67
N TRP A 440 -9.11 8.79 -14.97
CA TRP A 440 -7.72 9.21 -15.21
C TRP A 440 -6.89 9.02 -13.95
N SER A 441 -5.60 8.90 -14.12
CA SER A 441 -4.65 8.90 -12.99
C SER A 441 -3.39 9.66 -13.35
N LEU A 442 -2.78 10.31 -12.35
CA LEU A 442 -1.53 11.03 -12.52
C LEU A 442 -0.69 11.00 -11.23
N GLY A 443 0.54 11.44 -11.34
CA GLY A 443 1.49 11.47 -10.22
C GLY A 443 2.08 10.10 -9.92
N ASP A 444 2.32 9.84 -8.62
CA ASP A 444 3.13 8.68 -8.23
C ASP A 444 2.38 7.35 -8.26
N VAL A 445 1.05 7.36 -8.26
CA VAL A 445 0.22 6.16 -8.11
C VAL A 445 0.04 5.34 -9.38
N MET A 446 0.33 5.89 -10.55
CA MET A 446 0.11 5.24 -11.83
C MET A 446 1.33 4.47 -12.34
N ASN A 447 1.11 3.57 -13.31
CA ASN A 447 2.15 2.73 -13.92
C ASN A 447 2.93 3.38 -15.07
N ALA A 448 2.65 4.62 -15.44
CA ALA A 448 3.42 5.30 -16.47
C ALA A 448 4.90 5.44 -16.05
N PRO A 449 5.85 5.19 -16.98
CA PRO A 449 7.29 5.21 -16.69
C PRO A 449 7.81 6.64 -16.60
N ASN A 450 7.53 7.30 -15.49
CA ASN A 450 7.99 8.66 -15.22
C ASN A 450 8.76 8.76 -13.91
N ALA A 451 9.40 9.90 -13.71
CA ALA A 451 10.24 10.16 -12.54
C ALA A 451 9.43 10.53 -11.31
N LYS A 452 8.30 9.91 -11.00
CA LYS A 452 7.46 10.10 -9.79
C LYS A 452 7.87 11.30 -8.92
N THR A 453 7.67 12.52 -9.49
CA THR A 453 8.07 13.79 -8.87
C THR A 453 6.91 14.79 -8.87
N ALA A 454 6.93 15.76 -7.94
CA ALA A 454 5.96 16.85 -7.92
C ALA A 454 5.96 17.65 -9.25
N ALA A 455 7.12 17.80 -9.89
CA ALA A 455 7.23 18.45 -11.20
C ALA A 455 6.51 17.66 -12.30
N ALA A 456 6.66 16.32 -12.30
CA ALA A 456 5.94 15.46 -13.24
C ALA A 456 4.42 15.55 -13.00
N ALA A 457 3.97 15.39 -11.76
CA ALA A 457 2.55 15.49 -11.41
C ALA A 457 1.95 16.84 -11.85
N ARG A 458 2.67 17.95 -11.61
CA ARG A 458 2.23 19.29 -12.05
C ARG A 458 2.13 19.40 -13.58
N LYS A 459 3.02 18.77 -14.33
CA LYS A 459 2.99 18.76 -15.82
C LYS A 459 1.86 17.89 -16.38
N GLN A 460 1.45 16.88 -15.65
CA GLN A 460 0.38 15.96 -16.02
C GLN A 460 -1.02 16.52 -15.70
N ALA A 461 -1.12 17.46 -14.78
CA ALA A 461 -2.38 18.03 -14.29
C ALA A 461 -3.13 18.96 -15.28
N PRO A 462 -2.51 19.68 -16.23
CA PRO A 462 -3.22 20.48 -17.25
C PRO A 462 -4.02 19.57 -18.23
#